data_4fcd633eaf25d3bb40a1d413950e5882
#
_entry.id   4fcd633eaf25d3bb40a1d413950e5882
#
_cell.length_a   1.000
_cell.length_b   1.000
_cell.length_c   1.000
_cell.angle_alpha   90.00
_cell.angle_beta   90.00
_cell.angle_gamma   90.00
#
_symmetry.space_group_name_H-M   'P 1'
#
loop_
_entity.id
_entity.type
_entity.pdbx_description
1 polymer ?
#
loop_
_entity_poly.entity_id
_entity_poly.type
_entity_poly.pdbx_seq_one_letter_code
_entity_poly.pdbx_strand_id
1 'polypeptide(L)'
;EPQRRKGRRVPVVLGLIVLVVAAGLVGAEMFLRNRAESAVADSVKCTTGDTSTVSFAALPPLLWQYASGAYPSIRIQTSGNRIRAMRGMTVVIDLHDVRPPANDAAGSVGSASASLTWSLDGIKETVRKAVPVGGTLLTDITARPSDGTIKLGNFLASVTVKPKKLDNGTIGLDVVNTDGPGLEAIKTVQPALDAYLTKQTLPLNLHADQLSVTDHGVNAHLTSSNARLPAESEKDCYTTN
;
A
#
# COMPACT_ATOMS: atom_id res chain seq x y z
N GLU A 1 -70.89 -19.70 -19.86
CA GLU A 1 -70.23 -19.40 -18.60
C GLU A 1 -68.82 -18.79 -18.89
N PRO A 2 -68.47 -17.60 -18.44
CA PRO A 2 -67.16 -17.07 -18.69
C PRO A 2 -66.18 -17.61 -17.66
N GLN A 3 -65.24 -18.43 -18.10
CA GLN A 3 -64.12 -18.90 -17.28
C GLN A 3 -63.27 -17.73 -16.79
N ARG A 4 -63.29 -17.51 -15.47
CA ARG A 4 -62.51 -16.51 -14.77
C ARG A 4 -60.97 -16.75 -14.94
N ARG A 5 -60.31 -15.96 -15.78
CA ARG A 5 -58.84 -15.87 -15.90
C ARG A 5 -58.22 -15.23 -14.63
N LYS A 6 -58.34 -15.90 -13.47
CA LYS A 6 -57.77 -15.41 -12.19
C LYS A 6 -56.34 -15.90 -11.94
N GLY A 7 -55.79 -16.86 -12.71
CA GLY A 7 -54.50 -17.49 -12.41
C GLY A 7 -53.24 -16.75 -12.91
N ARG A 8 -53.36 -15.74 -13.78
CA ARG A 8 -52.20 -15.17 -14.49
C ARG A 8 -51.63 -13.90 -13.83
N ARG A 9 -52.37 -13.27 -12.91
CA ARG A 9 -51.93 -12.03 -12.23
C ARG A 9 -50.98 -12.31 -11.06
N VAL A 10 -51.15 -13.41 -10.35
CA VAL A 10 -50.31 -13.77 -9.19
C VAL A 10 -48.84 -13.98 -9.56
N PRO A 11 -48.48 -14.76 -10.62
CA PRO A 11 -47.09 -14.92 -11.01
C PRO A 11 -46.45 -13.62 -11.52
N VAL A 12 -47.21 -12.75 -12.17
CA VAL A 12 -46.73 -11.43 -12.65
C VAL A 12 -46.41 -10.51 -11.48
N VAL A 13 -47.28 -10.43 -10.47
CA VAL A 13 -47.06 -9.62 -9.26
C VAL A 13 -45.87 -10.14 -8.47
N LEU A 14 -45.77 -11.49 -8.31
CA LEU A 14 -44.63 -12.11 -7.65
C LEU A 14 -43.32 -11.83 -8.39
N GLY A 15 -43.31 -11.92 -9.71
CA GLY A 15 -42.14 -11.58 -10.55
C GLY A 15 -41.73 -10.12 -10.41
N LEU A 16 -42.68 -9.20 -10.33
CA LEU A 16 -42.43 -7.78 -10.16
C LEU A 16 -41.85 -7.48 -8.77
N ILE A 17 -42.34 -8.13 -7.72
CA ILE A 17 -41.79 -8.01 -6.35
C ILE A 17 -40.33 -8.51 -6.31
N VAL A 18 -40.07 -9.69 -6.89
CA VAL A 18 -38.71 -10.25 -6.97
C VAL A 18 -37.76 -9.28 -7.70
N LEU A 19 -38.21 -8.71 -8.81
CA LEU A 19 -37.42 -7.77 -9.57
C LEU A 19 -37.11 -6.47 -8.78
N VAL A 20 -38.09 -5.93 -8.07
CA VAL A 20 -37.88 -4.75 -7.21
C VAL A 20 -36.92 -5.05 -6.07
N VAL A 21 -37.06 -6.20 -5.41
CA VAL A 21 -36.16 -6.65 -4.34
C VAL A 21 -34.74 -6.83 -4.89
N ALA A 22 -34.59 -7.50 -6.03
CA ALA A 22 -33.27 -7.69 -6.65
C ALA A 22 -32.61 -6.35 -7.03
N ALA A 23 -33.37 -5.41 -7.62
CA ALA A 23 -32.86 -4.09 -7.93
C ALA A 23 -32.45 -3.30 -6.67
N GLY A 24 -33.24 -3.43 -5.59
CA GLY A 24 -32.92 -2.83 -4.29
C GLY A 24 -31.64 -3.39 -3.69
N LEU A 25 -31.43 -4.70 -3.73
CA LEU A 25 -30.20 -5.35 -3.26
C LEU A 25 -28.97 -4.93 -4.07
N VAL A 26 -29.08 -4.86 -5.40
CA VAL A 26 -27.98 -4.38 -6.26
C VAL A 26 -27.65 -2.92 -5.95
N GLY A 27 -28.65 -2.07 -5.77
CA GLY A 27 -28.44 -0.67 -5.40
C GLY A 27 -27.76 -0.51 -4.03
N ALA A 28 -28.18 -1.29 -3.04
CA ALA A 28 -27.59 -1.32 -1.71
C ALA A 28 -26.13 -1.83 -1.75
N GLU A 29 -25.85 -2.87 -2.53
CA GLU A 29 -24.49 -3.40 -2.73
C GLU A 29 -23.56 -2.34 -3.34
N MET A 30 -24.00 -1.66 -4.40
CA MET A 30 -23.19 -0.61 -5.05
C MET A 30 -22.94 0.58 -4.10
N PHE A 31 -23.97 1.01 -3.36
CA PHE A 31 -23.85 2.08 -2.39
C PHE A 31 -22.86 1.71 -1.26
N LEU A 32 -23.00 0.53 -0.67
CA LEU A 32 -22.13 0.06 0.40
C LEU A 32 -20.69 -0.08 -0.09
N ARG A 33 -20.49 -0.63 -1.30
CA ARG A 33 -19.17 -0.78 -1.91
C ARG A 33 -18.47 0.57 -2.07
N ASN A 34 -19.12 1.54 -2.70
CA ASN A 34 -18.55 2.89 -2.87
C ASN A 34 -18.22 3.54 -1.52
N ARG A 35 -19.09 3.37 -0.53
CA ARG A 35 -18.87 3.93 0.81
C ARG A 35 -17.67 3.29 1.52
N ALA A 36 -17.56 1.96 1.47
CA ALA A 36 -16.47 1.23 2.09
C ALA A 36 -15.13 1.50 1.41
N GLU A 37 -15.10 1.51 0.07
CA GLU A 37 -13.89 1.81 -0.70
C GLU A 37 -13.40 3.22 -0.42
N SER A 38 -14.30 4.22 -0.38
CA SER A 38 -13.95 5.61 -0.05
C SER A 38 -13.41 5.74 1.39
N ALA A 39 -14.03 5.10 2.36
CA ALA A 39 -13.61 5.17 3.76
C ALA A 39 -12.19 4.61 3.95
N VAL A 40 -11.87 3.47 3.31
CA VAL A 40 -10.52 2.90 3.36
C VAL A 40 -9.53 3.79 2.59
N ALA A 41 -9.92 4.31 1.42
CA ALA A 41 -9.07 5.20 0.63
C ALA A 41 -8.71 6.49 1.39
N ASP A 42 -9.66 7.08 2.12
CA ASP A 42 -9.43 8.26 2.96
C ASP A 42 -8.46 7.94 4.11
N SER A 43 -8.59 6.80 4.75
CA SER A 43 -7.66 6.33 5.78
C SER A 43 -6.23 6.13 5.23
N VAL A 44 -6.11 5.51 4.05
CA VAL A 44 -4.81 5.36 3.37
C VAL A 44 -4.22 6.72 3.00
N LYS A 45 -5.04 7.64 2.46
CA LYS A 45 -4.61 9.00 2.12
C LYS A 45 -4.09 9.75 3.34
N CYS A 46 -4.75 9.62 4.48
CA CYS A 46 -4.29 10.23 5.72
C CYS A 46 -2.91 9.69 6.14
N THR A 47 -2.72 8.38 6.10
CA THR A 47 -1.48 7.73 6.53
C THR A 47 -0.32 7.96 5.56
N THR A 48 -0.58 7.92 4.26
CA THR A 48 0.46 8.00 3.22
C THR A 48 0.66 9.40 2.67
N GLY A 49 -0.39 10.22 2.70
CA GLY A 49 -0.45 11.52 2.03
C GLY A 49 -0.70 11.41 0.52
N ASP A 50 -1.01 10.22 0.01
CA ASP A 50 -1.35 9.96 -1.40
C ASP A 50 -2.78 9.44 -1.54
N THR A 51 -3.37 9.65 -2.71
CA THR A 51 -4.66 9.05 -3.06
C THR A 51 -4.48 7.56 -3.34
N SER A 52 -5.53 6.80 -3.13
CA SER A 52 -5.51 5.36 -3.40
C SER A 52 -6.83 4.88 -3.98
N THR A 53 -6.75 3.79 -4.73
CA THR A 53 -7.90 3.01 -5.17
C THR A 53 -7.97 1.77 -4.29
N VAL A 54 -9.17 1.53 -3.77
CA VAL A 54 -9.47 0.35 -2.93
C VAL A 54 -10.49 -0.49 -3.65
N SER A 55 -10.34 -1.80 -3.60
CA SER A 55 -11.33 -2.73 -4.14
C SER A 55 -11.47 -3.95 -3.23
N PHE A 56 -12.72 -4.35 -3.02
CA PHE A 56 -13.08 -5.57 -2.30
C PHE A 56 -13.37 -6.70 -3.26
N ALA A 57 -13.27 -7.95 -2.78
CA ALA A 57 -13.68 -9.11 -3.54
C ALA A 57 -15.10 -8.93 -4.13
N ALA A 58 -15.29 -9.38 -5.37
CA ALA A 58 -16.60 -9.32 -6.02
C ALA A 58 -17.59 -10.33 -5.43
N LEU A 59 -17.06 -11.48 -4.98
CA LEU A 59 -17.84 -12.55 -4.38
C LEU A 59 -17.20 -12.99 -3.04
N PRO A 60 -18.01 -13.28 -2.02
CA PRO A 60 -19.46 -13.01 -1.95
C PRO A 60 -19.77 -11.51 -2.01
N PRO A 61 -21.04 -11.09 -2.23
CA PRO A 61 -21.42 -9.68 -2.21
C PRO A 61 -20.93 -8.95 -0.95
N LEU A 62 -20.60 -7.66 -1.05
CA LEU A 62 -20.03 -6.89 0.07
C LEU A 62 -21.00 -6.79 1.25
N LEU A 63 -22.32 -6.76 0.98
CA LEU A 63 -23.35 -6.85 2.02
C LEU A 63 -23.18 -8.11 2.87
N TRP A 64 -22.86 -9.24 2.26
CA TRP A 64 -22.60 -10.50 2.98
C TRP A 64 -21.25 -10.46 3.73
N GLN A 65 -20.20 -9.91 3.09
CA GLN A 65 -18.90 -9.75 3.74
C GLN A 65 -19.02 -8.89 4.99
N TYR A 66 -19.77 -7.79 4.89
CA TYR A 66 -20.06 -6.90 6.02
C TYR A 66 -20.84 -7.60 7.13
N ALA A 67 -21.92 -8.31 6.79
CA ALA A 67 -22.74 -9.01 7.77
C ALA A 67 -21.98 -10.16 8.46
N SER A 68 -21.06 -10.83 7.77
CA SER A 68 -20.24 -11.92 8.32
C SER A 68 -18.98 -11.43 9.03
N GLY A 69 -18.59 -10.16 8.87
CA GLY A 69 -17.33 -9.62 9.36
C GLY A 69 -16.09 -10.28 8.73
N ALA A 70 -16.22 -10.87 7.53
CA ALA A 70 -15.15 -11.59 6.86
C ALA A 70 -15.00 -11.09 5.42
N TYR A 71 -13.82 -10.58 5.09
CA TYR A 71 -13.48 -10.04 3.78
C TYR A 71 -12.44 -10.94 3.11
N PRO A 72 -12.82 -11.69 2.07
CA PRO A 72 -11.92 -12.65 1.41
C PRO A 72 -10.70 -11.98 0.80
N SER A 73 -10.86 -10.80 0.19
CA SER A 73 -9.74 -10.05 -0.34
C SER A 73 -10.03 -8.55 -0.39
N ILE A 74 -9.00 -7.76 -0.06
CA ILE A 74 -8.99 -6.31 -0.18
C ILE A 74 -7.71 -5.93 -0.92
N ARG A 75 -7.84 -5.19 -2.01
CA ARG A 75 -6.70 -4.65 -2.75
C ARG A 75 -6.67 -3.14 -2.61
N ILE A 76 -5.50 -2.61 -2.31
CA ILE A 76 -5.23 -1.18 -2.14
C ILE A 76 -4.08 -0.80 -3.07
N GLN A 77 -4.26 0.21 -3.90
CA GLN A 77 -3.23 0.72 -4.80
C GLN A 77 -3.11 2.23 -4.65
N THR A 78 -1.91 2.72 -4.31
CA THR A 78 -1.63 4.16 -4.25
C THR A 78 -1.44 4.74 -5.65
N SER A 79 -1.69 6.04 -5.80
CA SER A 79 -1.53 6.74 -7.09
C SER A 79 -0.07 6.95 -7.51
N GLY A 80 0.89 6.74 -6.60
CA GLY A 80 2.31 6.81 -6.92
C GLY A 80 2.92 8.20 -6.85
N ASN A 81 2.20 9.19 -6.30
CA ASN A 81 2.75 10.53 -6.15
C ASN A 81 3.74 10.61 -4.99
N ARG A 82 3.35 10.04 -3.84
CA ARG A 82 4.20 10.03 -2.64
C ARG A 82 3.72 9.01 -1.61
N ILE A 83 4.65 8.55 -0.80
CA ILE A 83 4.36 7.87 0.47
C ILE A 83 5.09 8.65 1.57
N ARG A 84 4.34 9.45 2.35
CA ARG A 84 4.91 10.41 3.31
C ARG A 84 5.94 11.34 2.65
N ALA A 85 7.21 11.24 3.04
CA ALA A 85 8.31 12.05 2.48
C ALA A 85 8.84 11.50 1.13
N MET A 86 8.59 10.24 0.80
CA MET A 86 9.10 9.58 -0.39
C MET A 86 8.24 9.90 -1.61
N ARG A 87 8.83 10.45 -2.65
CA ARG A 87 8.17 10.84 -3.90
C ARG A 87 8.28 9.73 -4.94
N GLY A 88 7.29 9.67 -5.84
CA GLY A 88 7.28 8.73 -6.97
C GLY A 88 7.29 7.26 -6.57
N MET A 89 6.69 6.94 -5.42
CA MET A 89 6.57 5.58 -4.89
C MET A 89 5.14 5.09 -5.02
N THR A 90 4.96 3.98 -5.71
CA THR A 90 3.68 3.26 -5.81
C THR A 90 3.72 2.02 -4.94
N VAL A 91 2.65 1.78 -4.21
CA VAL A 91 2.47 0.56 -3.42
C VAL A 91 1.14 -0.07 -3.79
N VAL A 92 1.17 -1.38 -4.05
CA VAL A 92 -0.01 -2.22 -4.22
C VAL A 92 -0.01 -3.23 -3.08
N ILE A 93 -1.07 -3.24 -2.31
CA ILE A 93 -1.25 -4.15 -1.17
C ILE A 93 -2.43 -5.06 -1.47
N ASP A 94 -2.22 -6.36 -1.38
CA ASP A 94 -3.26 -7.38 -1.44
C ASP A 94 -3.36 -8.06 -0.08
N LEU A 95 -4.54 -7.98 0.51
CA LEU A 95 -4.88 -8.59 1.80
C LEU A 95 -5.88 -9.72 1.56
N HIS A 96 -5.67 -10.86 2.20
CA HIS A 96 -6.57 -12.01 2.14
C HIS A 96 -7.04 -12.42 3.52
N ASP A 97 -8.27 -12.93 3.60
CA ASP A 97 -8.91 -13.40 4.83
C ASP A 97 -8.87 -12.36 5.95
N VAL A 98 -9.36 -11.15 5.62
CA VAL A 98 -9.36 -10.01 6.55
C VAL A 98 -10.58 -10.10 7.47
N ARG A 99 -10.33 -9.99 8.76
CA ARG A 99 -11.34 -9.86 9.82
C ARG A 99 -11.04 -8.58 10.61
N PRO A 100 -11.87 -7.54 10.49
CA PRO A 100 -11.66 -6.30 11.22
C PRO A 100 -11.71 -6.51 12.74
N PRO A 101 -11.12 -5.62 13.52
CA PRO A 101 -11.30 -5.60 14.98
C PRO A 101 -12.78 -5.49 15.32
N ALA A 102 -13.23 -6.21 16.34
CA ALA A 102 -14.59 -6.14 16.85
C ALA A 102 -14.61 -6.37 18.37
N ASN A 103 -15.44 -5.65 19.11
CA ASN A 103 -15.66 -5.81 20.54
C ASN A 103 -14.33 -5.90 21.35
N ASP A 104 -13.44 -4.94 21.16
CA ASP A 104 -12.11 -4.86 21.80
C ASP A 104 -11.13 -6.00 21.41
N ALA A 105 -11.54 -6.91 20.54
CA ALA A 105 -10.66 -7.94 20.00
C ALA A 105 -9.87 -7.42 18.80
N ALA A 106 -8.58 -7.72 18.76
CA ALA A 106 -7.74 -7.43 17.61
C ALA A 106 -8.27 -8.15 16.37
N GLY A 107 -8.23 -7.47 15.23
CA GLY A 107 -8.53 -8.07 13.94
C GLY A 107 -7.40 -8.99 13.46
N SER A 108 -7.63 -9.67 12.34
CA SER A 108 -6.64 -10.55 11.72
C SER A 108 -6.62 -10.43 10.20
N VAL A 109 -5.47 -10.74 9.63
CA VAL A 109 -5.26 -10.90 8.19
C VAL A 109 -4.58 -12.25 7.98
N GLY A 110 -5.18 -13.13 7.19
CA GLY A 110 -4.63 -14.46 6.91
C GLY A 110 -3.32 -14.37 6.15
N SER A 111 -3.28 -13.57 5.08
CA SER A 111 -2.05 -13.23 4.37
C SER A 111 -2.10 -11.81 3.82
N ALA A 112 -0.94 -11.19 3.75
CA ALA A 112 -0.74 -9.89 3.12
C ALA A 112 0.46 -9.94 2.17
N SER A 113 0.33 -9.32 1.01
CA SER A 113 1.44 -9.04 0.13
C SER A 113 1.46 -7.58 -0.26
N ALA A 114 2.65 -7.02 -0.41
CA ALA A 114 2.83 -5.64 -0.85
C ALA A 114 3.89 -5.59 -1.94
N SER A 115 3.53 -5.04 -3.09
CA SER A 115 4.44 -4.75 -4.19
C SER A 115 4.73 -3.25 -4.20
N LEU A 116 6.01 -2.90 -4.06
CA LEU A 116 6.48 -1.53 -4.02
C LEU A 116 7.33 -1.26 -5.25
N THR A 117 7.05 -0.15 -5.92
CA THR A 117 7.86 0.37 -7.02
C THR A 117 8.24 1.81 -6.73
N TRP A 118 9.52 2.11 -6.69
CA TRP A 118 10.03 3.45 -6.44
C TRP A 118 10.84 3.92 -7.65
N SER A 119 10.33 4.92 -8.36
CA SER A 119 10.95 5.43 -9.58
C SER A 119 12.27 6.15 -9.31
N LEU A 120 13.19 6.16 -10.27
CA LEU A 120 14.46 6.89 -10.17
C LEU A 120 14.22 8.38 -9.92
N ASP A 121 13.30 9.00 -10.65
CA ASP A 121 12.95 10.41 -10.45
C ASP A 121 12.40 10.67 -9.04
N GLY A 122 11.59 9.74 -8.54
CA GLY A 122 11.07 9.80 -7.18
C GLY A 122 12.16 9.71 -6.11
N ILE A 123 13.14 8.81 -6.30
CA ILE A 123 14.31 8.68 -5.44
C ILE A 123 15.12 9.99 -5.47
N LYS A 124 15.42 10.52 -6.66
CA LYS A 124 16.13 11.76 -6.83
C LYS A 124 15.45 12.93 -6.12
N GLU A 125 14.15 13.09 -6.32
CA GLU A 125 13.39 14.17 -5.68
C GLU A 125 13.36 14.02 -4.14
N THR A 126 13.21 12.79 -3.66
CA THR A 126 13.21 12.49 -2.23
C THR A 126 14.55 12.85 -1.59
N VAL A 127 15.65 12.40 -2.19
CA VAL A 127 17.01 12.67 -1.69
C VAL A 127 17.32 14.17 -1.73
N ARG A 128 16.96 14.86 -2.80
CA ARG A 128 17.16 16.33 -2.89
C ARG A 128 16.44 17.09 -1.79
N LYS A 129 15.28 16.64 -1.37
CA LYS A 129 14.53 17.27 -0.26
C LYS A 129 15.08 16.88 1.11
N ALA A 130 15.56 15.65 1.26
CA ALA A 130 16.11 15.17 2.52
C ALA A 130 17.48 15.77 2.87
N VAL A 131 18.25 16.23 1.86
CA VAL A 131 19.61 16.75 2.03
C VAL A 131 19.66 18.22 1.55
N PRO A 132 19.28 19.21 2.37
CA PRO A 132 19.13 20.61 1.93
C PRO A 132 20.41 21.24 1.40
N VAL A 133 21.57 20.92 1.96
CA VAL A 133 22.85 21.56 1.59
C VAL A 133 23.58 20.81 0.47
N GLY A 134 23.42 19.49 0.38
CA GLY A 134 24.09 18.67 -0.64
C GLY A 134 23.15 18.17 -1.75
N GLY A 135 21.84 18.24 -1.54
CA GLY A 135 20.85 17.70 -2.46
C GLY A 135 20.81 18.37 -3.84
N THR A 136 21.24 19.63 -3.93
CA THR A 136 21.39 20.35 -5.20
C THR A 136 22.56 19.83 -6.05
N LEU A 137 23.54 19.16 -5.45
CA LEU A 137 24.66 18.52 -6.14
C LEU A 137 24.27 17.15 -6.73
N LEU A 138 23.17 16.57 -6.25
CA LEU A 138 22.65 15.29 -6.73
C LEU A 138 21.78 15.52 -7.98
N THR A 139 22.42 15.88 -9.09
CA THR A 139 21.72 16.20 -10.34
C THR A 139 21.33 14.97 -11.12
N ASP A 140 22.11 13.91 -11.03
CA ASP A 140 21.95 12.71 -11.83
C ASP A 140 21.66 11.48 -10.95
N ILE A 141 20.85 10.60 -11.49
CA ILE A 141 20.58 9.29 -10.90
C ILE A 141 20.66 8.24 -12.00
N THR A 142 21.40 7.18 -11.74
CA THR A 142 21.58 6.07 -12.67
C THR A 142 21.44 4.76 -11.93
N ALA A 143 20.55 3.91 -12.43
CA ALA A 143 20.45 2.53 -11.94
C ALA A 143 21.44 1.64 -12.68
N ARG A 144 21.96 0.64 -11.97
CA ARG A 144 22.79 -0.45 -12.52
C ARG A 144 22.19 -1.79 -12.06
N PRO A 145 21.24 -2.32 -12.83
CA PRO A 145 20.57 -3.56 -12.48
C PRO A 145 21.52 -4.75 -12.35
N SER A 146 22.58 -4.80 -13.17
CA SER A 146 23.60 -5.87 -13.11
C SER A 146 24.27 -6.00 -11.75
N ASP A 147 24.49 -4.87 -11.09
CA ASP A 147 25.18 -4.80 -9.80
C ASP A 147 24.20 -4.64 -8.64
N GLY A 148 22.92 -4.40 -8.96
CA GLY A 148 21.88 -4.09 -8.00
C GLY A 148 22.11 -2.76 -7.28
N THR A 149 22.72 -1.77 -7.95
CA THR A 149 23.11 -0.49 -7.35
C THR A 149 22.45 0.71 -8.03
N ILE A 150 22.38 1.82 -7.28
CA ILE A 150 21.94 3.11 -7.76
C ILE A 150 23.03 4.12 -7.45
N LYS A 151 23.49 4.83 -8.46
CA LYS A 151 24.43 5.94 -8.33
C LYS A 151 23.66 7.25 -8.35
N LEU A 152 23.88 8.08 -7.31
CA LEU A 152 23.33 9.43 -7.19
C LEU A 152 24.50 10.42 -7.19
N GLY A 153 24.42 11.50 -7.96
CA GLY A 153 25.41 12.54 -7.93
C GLY A 153 25.69 13.14 -9.31
N ASN A 154 26.86 13.72 -9.44
CA ASN A 154 27.38 14.28 -10.70
C ASN A 154 28.86 13.90 -10.87
N PHE A 155 29.55 14.58 -11.80
CA PHE A 155 30.97 14.31 -12.06
C PHE A 155 31.92 14.76 -10.93
N LEU A 156 31.46 15.66 -10.02
CA LEU A 156 32.28 16.16 -8.90
C LEU A 156 32.10 15.31 -7.63
N ALA A 157 30.88 14.80 -7.42
CA ALA A 157 30.54 14.08 -6.22
C ALA A 157 29.43 13.06 -6.49
N SER A 158 29.62 11.83 -6.06
CA SER A 158 28.61 10.77 -6.23
C SER A 158 28.60 9.77 -5.09
N VAL A 159 27.42 9.23 -4.81
CA VAL A 159 27.19 8.15 -3.85
C VAL A 159 26.55 6.99 -4.58
N THR A 160 27.11 5.80 -4.42
CA THR A 160 26.53 4.56 -4.93
C THR A 160 25.94 3.79 -3.76
N VAL A 161 24.66 3.49 -3.84
CA VAL A 161 23.91 2.75 -2.82
C VAL A 161 23.39 1.44 -3.38
N LYS A 162 23.28 0.44 -2.52
CA LYS A 162 22.68 -0.86 -2.83
C LYS A 162 21.54 -1.10 -1.84
N PRO A 163 20.29 -1.24 -2.31
CA PRO A 163 19.20 -1.68 -1.46
C PRO A 163 19.48 -3.09 -0.91
N LYS A 164 19.25 -3.27 0.38
CA LYS A 164 19.43 -4.56 1.06
C LYS A 164 18.23 -4.90 1.92
N LYS A 165 18.04 -6.18 2.18
CA LYS A 165 17.11 -6.66 3.19
C LYS A 165 17.82 -6.70 4.54
N LEU A 166 17.18 -6.16 5.57
CA LEU A 166 17.67 -6.21 6.96
C LEU A 166 17.13 -7.44 7.68
N ASP A 167 17.74 -7.82 8.80
CA ASP A 167 17.39 -9.03 9.56
C ASP A 167 15.94 -8.99 10.09
N ASN A 168 15.41 -7.82 10.37
CA ASN A 168 14.00 -7.63 10.76
C ASN A 168 13.02 -7.66 9.59
N GLY A 169 13.47 -7.96 8.36
CA GLY A 169 12.65 -8.00 7.16
C GLY A 169 12.37 -6.64 6.51
N THR A 170 12.86 -5.53 7.09
CA THR A 170 12.75 -4.20 6.46
C THR A 170 13.78 -4.00 5.35
N ILE A 171 13.60 -2.93 4.58
CA ILE A 171 14.52 -2.55 3.51
C ILE A 171 15.49 -1.50 4.03
N GLY A 172 16.77 -1.75 3.89
CA GLY A 172 17.87 -0.85 4.17
C GLY A 172 18.62 -0.44 2.91
N LEU A 173 19.64 0.38 3.08
CA LEU A 173 20.52 0.86 2.01
C LEU A 173 21.98 0.71 2.47
N ASP A 174 22.80 0.05 1.65
CA ASP A 174 24.25 0.04 1.81
C ASP A 174 24.89 1.13 0.98
N VAL A 175 25.75 1.93 1.57
CA VAL A 175 26.63 2.83 0.81
C VAL A 175 27.85 2.04 0.34
N VAL A 176 27.82 1.70 -0.96
CA VAL A 176 28.88 0.86 -1.57
C VAL A 176 30.10 1.69 -1.93
N ASN A 177 29.89 2.89 -2.48
CA ASN A 177 30.95 3.79 -2.88
C ASN A 177 30.58 5.26 -2.69
N THR A 178 31.58 6.07 -2.43
CA THR A 178 31.47 7.53 -2.35
C THR A 178 32.67 8.14 -3.09
N ASP A 179 32.39 8.98 -4.09
CA ASP A 179 33.39 9.70 -4.86
C ASP A 179 33.19 11.20 -4.64
N GLY A 180 34.26 11.93 -4.32
CA GLY A 180 34.25 13.38 -4.15
C GLY A 180 34.49 13.84 -2.71
N PRO A 181 34.87 15.12 -2.53
CA PRO A 181 35.26 15.65 -1.25
C PRO A 181 34.10 15.69 -0.24
N GLY A 182 34.35 15.31 0.99
CA GLY A 182 33.39 15.38 2.09
C GLY A 182 32.34 14.28 2.15
N LEU A 183 32.29 13.39 1.17
CA LEU A 183 31.30 12.28 1.15
C LEU A 183 31.73 11.04 1.94
N GLU A 184 32.99 10.96 2.34
CA GLU A 184 33.51 9.82 3.13
C GLU A 184 32.79 9.67 4.48
N ALA A 185 32.35 10.80 5.06
CA ALA A 185 31.59 10.82 6.29
C ALA A 185 30.23 10.07 6.17
N ILE A 186 29.69 9.89 4.96
CA ILE A 186 28.42 9.17 4.73
C ILE A 186 28.56 7.69 5.15
N LYS A 187 29.72 7.09 4.95
CA LYS A 187 29.97 5.70 5.40
C LYS A 187 29.96 5.57 6.92
N THR A 188 30.30 6.62 7.65
CA THR A 188 30.31 6.60 9.13
C THR A 188 28.91 6.63 9.73
N VAL A 189 27.90 7.13 8.99
CA VAL A 189 26.51 7.15 9.45
C VAL A 189 25.74 5.87 9.10
N GLN A 190 26.31 5.00 8.28
CA GLN A 190 25.68 3.74 7.87
C GLN A 190 25.20 2.88 9.07
N PRO A 191 26.01 2.62 10.11
CA PRO A 191 25.55 1.82 11.24
C PRO A 191 24.40 2.47 12.01
N ALA A 192 24.39 3.80 12.11
CA ALA A 192 23.30 4.52 12.76
C ALA A 192 22.00 4.45 11.94
N LEU A 193 22.11 4.53 10.61
CA LEU A 193 20.98 4.37 9.70
C LEU A 193 20.41 2.95 9.79
N ASP A 194 21.25 1.94 9.75
CA ASP A 194 20.84 0.54 9.88
C ASP A 194 20.16 0.28 11.23
N ALA A 195 20.74 0.79 12.33
CA ALA A 195 20.15 0.68 13.66
C ALA A 195 18.79 1.40 13.76
N TYR A 196 18.64 2.54 13.09
CA TYR A 196 17.37 3.26 13.03
C TYR A 196 16.32 2.46 12.22
N LEU A 197 16.67 1.96 11.03
CA LEU A 197 15.79 1.20 10.17
C LEU A 197 15.40 -0.16 10.77
N THR A 198 16.32 -0.80 11.50
CA THR A 198 16.06 -2.07 12.18
C THR A 198 15.04 -1.93 13.32
N LYS A 199 14.93 -0.75 13.91
CA LYS A 199 13.91 -0.45 14.94
C LYS A 199 12.52 -0.20 14.34
N GLN A 200 12.43 0.06 13.04
CA GLN A 200 11.15 0.27 12.38
C GLN A 200 10.51 -1.08 12.07
N THR A 201 9.32 -1.30 12.57
CA THR A 201 8.51 -2.46 12.20
C THR A 201 7.59 -2.09 11.04
N LEU A 202 7.56 -2.93 10.02
CA LEU A 202 6.59 -2.77 8.94
C LEU A 202 5.18 -3.13 9.44
N PRO A 203 4.14 -2.43 8.97
CA PRO A 203 2.78 -2.78 9.33
C PRO A 203 2.48 -4.23 8.91
N LEU A 204 1.59 -4.89 9.62
CA LEU A 204 1.17 -6.27 9.37
C LEU A 204 2.32 -7.29 9.42
N ASN A 205 3.43 -7.00 10.09
CA ASN A 205 4.63 -7.85 10.09
C ASN A 205 5.12 -8.22 8.68
N LEU A 206 5.02 -7.32 7.74
CA LEU A 206 5.53 -7.52 6.37
C LEU A 206 7.04 -7.70 6.38
N HIS A 207 7.51 -8.67 5.60
CA HIS A 207 8.94 -8.97 5.41
C HIS A 207 9.28 -8.88 3.93
N ALA A 208 10.38 -8.24 3.60
CA ALA A 208 10.85 -8.17 2.22
C ALA A 208 11.34 -9.55 1.74
N ASP A 209 10.67 -10.11 0.74
CA ASP A 209 11.06 -11.36 0.10
C ASP A 209 12.00 -11.11 -1.06
N GLN A 210 11.62 -10.17 -1.93
CA GLN A 210 12.36 -9.82 -3.12
C GLN A 210 12.67 -8.33 -3.12
N LEU A 211 13.87 -8.00 -3.55
CA LEU A 211 14.34 -6.64 -3.70
C LEU A 211 15.25 -6.57 -4.94
N SER A 212 14.93 -5.70 -5.86
CA SER A 212 15.68 -5.57 -7.12
C SER A 212 15.80 -4.12 -7.57
N VAL A 213 16.91 -3.82 -8.20
CA VAL A 213 17.13 -2.58 -8.94
C VAL A 213 16.86 -2.87 -10.40
N THR A 214 16.06 -2.02 -11.04
CA THR A 214 15.73 -2.07 -12.46
C THR A 214 16.14 -0.76 -13.13
N ASP A 215 16.11 -0.68 -14.44
CA ASP A 215 16.40 0.55 -15.20
C ASP A 215 15.45 1.70 -14.84
N HIS A 216 14.28 1.40 -14.25
CA HIS A 216 13.27 2.38 -13.90
C HIS A 216 13.26 2.74 -12.42
N GLY A 217 13.99 2.01 -11.57
CA GLY A 217 14.02 2.26 -10.12
C GLY A 217 14.21 1.00 -9.28
N VAL A 218 13.62 1.01 -8.11
CA VAL A 218 13.66 -0.10 -7.14
C VAL A 218 12.31 -0.76 -7.06
N ASN A 219 12.29 -2.08 -7.16
CA ASN A 219 11.12 -2.91 -6.89
C ASN A 219 11.37 -3.74 -5.64
N ALA A 220 10.36 -3.82 -4.79
CA ALA A 220 10.36 -4.69 -3.63
C ALA A 220 9.03 -5.45 -3.57
N HIS A 221 9.09 -6.70 -3.15
CA HIS A 221 7.95 -7.51 -2.81
C HIS A 221 8.06 -7.94 -1.35
N LEU A 222 6.98 -7.73 -0.61
CA LEU A 222 6.92 -8.02 0.81
C LEU A 222 5.72 -8.94 1.05
N THR A 223 5.87 -9.87 1.98
CA THR A 223 4.78 -10.77 2.36
C THR A 223 4.66 -10.88 3.88
N SER A 224 3.50 -11.31 4.31
CA SER A 224 3.21 -11.64 5.69
C SER A 224 2.12 -12.70 5.75
N SER A 225 2.13 -13.49 6.80
CA SER A 225 1.07 -14.45 7.13
C SER A 225 0.62 -14.29 8.57
N ASN A 226 -0.68 -14.52 8.81
CA ASN A 226 -1.28 -14.48 10.13
C ASN A 226 -0.99 -13.17 10.90
N ALA A 227 -1.12 -12.04 10.22
CA ALA A 227 -0.92 -10.72 10.82
C ALA A 227 -2.11 -10.33 11.68
N ARG A 228 -1.84 -9.52 12.71
CA ARG A 228 -2.88 -8.93 13.56
C ARG A 228 -3.13 -7.49 13.17
N LEU A 229 -4.40 -7.10 13.12
CA LEU A 229 -4.80 -5.71 13.03
C LEU A 229 -4.99 -5.17 14.45
N PRO A 230 -4.42 -4.02 14.80
CA PRO A 230 -4.63 -3.43 16.12
C PRO A 230 -6.13 -3.14 16.36
N ALA A 231 -6.57 -3.26 17.61
CA ALA A 231 -7.96 -2.99 17.97
C ALA A 231 -8.35 -1.51 17.82
N GLU A 232 -7.39 -0.61 17.99
CA GLU A 232 -7.55 0.82 17.70
C GLU A 232 -6.78 1.19 16.42
N SER A 233 -7.49 1.76 15.42
CA SER A 233 -6.84 2.55 14.42
C SER A 233 -6.31 3.81 15.10
N GLU A 234 -5.03 4.13 14.92
CA GLU A 234 -4.47 5.42 15.37
C GLU A 234 -5.39 6.55 14.91
N LYS A 235 -6.06 7.16 15.88
CA LYS A 235 -7.00 8.27 15.68
C LYS A 235 -6.32 9.55 15.19
N ASP A 236 -5.01 9.56 15.08
CA ASP A 236 -4.20 10.74 14.74
C ASP A 236 -4.44 11.29 13.34
N CYS A 237 -5.04 10.49 12.47
CA CYS A 237 -5.40 10.93 11.13
C CYS A 237 -6.62 11.87 11.05
N TYR A 238 -7.45 11.92 12.08
CA TYR A 238 -8.69 12.70 12.06
C TYR A 238 -8.63 13.99 12.89
N THR A 239 -7.49 14.29 13.52
CA THR A 239 -7.34 15.41 14.46
C THR A 239 -6.51 16.58 13.94
N THR A 240 -6.12 16.60 12.66
CA THR A 240 -5.43 17.77 12.09
C THR A 240 -6.39 18.51 11.15
N ASN A 241 -7.19 19.38 11.73
CA ASN A 241 -7.74 20.57 11.10
C ASN A 241 -6.79 21.73 11.28
#